data_38db5c4bc2bf776fe3c0afefe777d7dc
#
_entry.id   38db5c4bc2bf776fe3c0afefe777d7dc
#
_cell.length_a   1.000
_cell.length_b   1.000
_cell.length_c   1.000
_cell.angle_alpha   90.00
_cell.angle_beta   90.00
_cell.angle_gamma   90.00
#
_symmetry.space_group_name_H-M   'P 1'
#
loop_
_entity.id
_entity.type
_entity.pdbx_description
1 polymer ?
#
loop_
_entity_poly.entity_id
_entity_poly.type
_entity_poly.pdbx_seq_one_letter_code
_entity_poly.pdbx_strand_id
1 'polypeptide(L)'
;KVTRTYWDNPDFNWTETKCVLFRTPWDYFNRYDEFAPWLETACKVTKFINPIEVINWNIDKHYMLELESAGINIPPTVFIEPGDKRSLTEITQTLDWNEFILKPAISGGAWHTYRMNRNNIAEHETIYKELIKNRSMLVQEYQKSILSDGEVSYMVIGGRFTHAVLKKGKSDDFRVQENFGGTVHDYLPTADEIEFAQLVVEKAKPGIIYARVDVMRDNSRKLSLGELEVFEPALWLRKYPPAAELLAQLIAGVIRG
;
A
#
# COMPACT_ATOMS: atom_id res chain seq x y z
N LYS A 1 8.47 22.66 16.71
CA LYS A 1 8.49 21.51 17.64
C LYS A 1 7.78 20.32 16.96
N VAL A 2 8.35 19.12 17.05
CA VAL A 2 7.73 17.87 16.60
C VAL A 2 7.35 17.08 17.84
N THR A 3 6.11 16.55 17.85
CA THR A 3 5.60 15.68 18.91
C THR A 3 5.19 14.36 18.25
N ARG A 4 5.56 13.23 18.87
CA ARG A 4 5.09 11.89 18.47
C ARG A 4 3.95 11.49 19.39
N THR A 5 2.85 11.03 18.79
CA THR A 5 1.67 10.55 19.53
C THR A 5 1.00 9.41 18.76
N TYR A 6 0.03 8.77 19.37
CA TYR A 6 -0.85 7.77 18.71
C TYR A 6 -2.07 8.48 18.15
N TRP A 7 -2.66 7.94 17.10
CA TRP A 7 -3.85 8.51 16.48
C TRP A 7 -5.06 8.49 17.43
N ASP A 8 -5.18 7.49 18.29
CA ASP A 8 -6.24 7.29 19.27
C ASP A 8 -5.90 7.83 20.68
N ASN A 9 -4.91 8.71 20.81
CA ASN A 9 -4.57 9.32 22.10
C ASN A 9 -5.66 10.33 22.53
N PRO A 10 -6.46 10.03 23.57
CA PRO A 10 -7.56 10.87 24.00
C PRO A 10 -7.10 12.22 24.61
N ASP A 11 -5.86 12.28 25.11
CA ASP A 11 -5.31 13.46 25.76
C ASP A 11 -4.59 14.40 24.78
N PHE A 12 -4.51 14.03 23.49
CA PHE A 12 -3.80 14.84 22.51
C PHE A 12 -4.74 15.86 21.84
N ASN A 13 -4.38 17.14 21.97
CA ASN A 13 -5.14 18.22 21.35
C ASN A 13 -4.77 18.43 19.87
N TRP A 14 -5.57 17.89 18.98
CA TRP A 14 -5.39 18.00 17.54
C TRP A 14 -5.55 19.43 17.02
N THR A 15 -6.32 20.29 17.70
CA THR A 15 -6.56 21.69 17.28
C THR A 15 -5.31 22.57 17.42
N GLU A 16 -4.35 22.19 18.28
CA GLU A 16 -3.07 22.86 18.44
C GLU A 16 -1.99 22.39 17.46
N THR A 17 -2.32 21.41 16.63
CA THR A 17 -1.38 20.80 15.70
C THR A 17 -1.44 21.46 14.33
N LYS A 18 -0.32 21.97 13.84
CA LYS A 18 -0.27 22.61 12.51
C LYS A 18 -0.38 21.62 11.36
N CYS A 19 0.21 20.43 11.53
CA CYS A 19 0.06 19.34 10.57
C CYS A 19 0.36 17.98 11.21
N VAL A 20 -0.17 16.94 10.63
CA VAL A 20 0.06 15.54 10.99
C VAL A 20 0.80 14.85 9.85
N LEU A 21 1.85 14.13 10.20
CA LEU A 21 2.55 13.21 9.31
C LEU A 21 2.38 11.79 9.86
N PHE A 22 1.69 10.95 9.15
CA PHE A 22 1.63 9.54 9.49
C PHE A 22 2.98 8.86 9.26
N ARG A 23 3.36 8.00 10.21
CA ARG A 23 4.59 7.22 10.09
C ARG A 23 4.36 5.73 10.30
N THR A 24 3.63 5.34 11.31
CA THR A 24 3.47 3.94 11.71
C THR A 24 2.12 3.67 12.38
N PRO A 25 0.98 4.13 11.84
CA PRO A 25 -0.34 3.77 12.40
C PRO A 25 -0.77 2.39 11.89
N TRP A 26 0.10 1.38 12.03
CA TRP A 26 -0.07 0.06 11.39
C TRP A 26 -1.09 -0.85 12.07
N ASP A 27 -1.93 -0.28 12.92
CA ASP A 27 -3.11 -0.91 13.52
C ASP A 27 -4.43 -0.43 12.88
N TYR A 28 -4.41 0.62 12.03
CA TYR A 28 -5.60 1.25 11.48
C TYR A 28 -6.51 0.27 10.71
N PHE A 29 -5.95 -0.67 9.98
CA PHE A 29 -6.73 -1.64 9.20
C PHE A 29 -7.41 -2.69 10.08
N ASN A 30 -6.87 -2.97 11.27
CA ASN A 30 -7.49 -3.84 12.27
C ASN A 30 -8.63 -3.14 12.99
N ARG A 31 -8.52 -1.82 13.16
CA ARG A 31 -9.42 -0.96 13.93
C ARG A 31 -10.05 0.12 13.04
N TYR A 32 -10.37 -0.25 11.80
CA TYR A 32 -10.80 0.74 10.80
C TYR A 32 -12.10 1.45 11.20
N ASP A 33 -13.01 0.77 11.89
CA ASP A 33 -14.26 1.33 12.39
C ASP A 33 -14.06 2.43 13.47
N GLU A 34 -12.89 2.44 14.13
CA GLU A 34 -12.47 3.48 15.06
C GLU A 34 -11.62 4.55 14.35
N PHE A 35 -10.72 4.10 13.46
CA PHE A 35 -9.78 4.98 12.78
C PHE A 35 -10.47 5.93 11.80
N ALA A 36 -11.43 5.46 11.02
CA ALA A 36 -12.09 6.27 9.99
C ALA A 36 -12.87 7.46 10.59
N PRO A 37 -13.71 7.31 11.66
CA PRO A 37 -14.35 8.43 12.32
C PRO A 37 -13.36 9.41 12.97
N TRP A 38 -12.27 8.89 13.56
CA TRP A 38 -11.21 9.74 14.09
C TRP A 38 -10.56 10.58 12.98
N LEU A 39 -10.20 9.97 11.87
CA LEU A 39 -9.58 10.66 10.72
C LEU A 39 -10.49 11.76 10.16
N GLU A 40 -11.79 11.46 10.03
CA GLU A 40 -12.81 12.43 9.60
C GLU A 40 -12.92 13.63 10.54
N THR A 41 -12.73 13.40 11.83
CA THR A 41 -12.78 14.46 12.84
C THR A 41 -11.47 15.27 12.86
N ALA A 42 -10.34 14.59 12.86
CA ALA A 42 -9.02 15.21 12.94
C ALA A 42 -8.73 16.09 11.71
N CYS A 43 -9.15 15.67 10.51
CA CYS A 43 -8.91 16.44 9.28
C CYS A 43 -9.66 17.78 9.23
N LYS A 44 -10.70 17.97 10.05
CA LYS A 44 -11.42 19.25 10.16
C LYS A 44 -10.65 20.32 10.94
N VAL A 45 -9.70 19.90 11.77
CA VAL A 45 -8.99 20.80 12.71
C VAL A 45 -7.48 20.87 12.48
N THR A 46 -6.90 19.96 11.69
CA THR A 46 -5.47 19.98 11.36
C THR A 46 -5.21 19.52 9.93
N LYS A 47 -4.11 19.98 9.34
CA LYS A 47 -3.67 19.55 8.00
C LYS A 47 -2.98 18.20 8.06
N PHE A 48 -3.12 17.38 7.04
CA PHE A 48 -2.39 16.12 6.88
C PHE A 48 -1.33 16.22 5.78
N ILE A 49 -0.28 15.45 5.93
CA ILE A 49 0.79 15.23 4.98
C ILE A 49 0.82 13.70 4.68
N ASN A 50 0.44 13.24 3.52
CA ASN A 50 -0.12 13.90 2.34
C ASN A 50 -1.51 14.51 2.61
N PRO A 51 -2.12 15.23 1.60
CA PRO A 51 -3.49 15.75 1.73
C PRO A 51 -4.50 14.65 2.08
N ILE A 52 -5.54 15.03 2.83
CA ILE A 52 -6.53 14.05 3.33
C ILE A 52 -7.27 13.32 2.21
N GLU A 53 -7.49 13.99 1.08
CA GLU A 53 -8.15 13.41 -0.09
C GLU A 53 -7.28 12.29 -0.71
N VAL A 54 -5.96 12.46 -0.68
CA VAL A 54 -4.98 11.47 -1.13
C VAL A 54 -4.93 10.28 -0.18
N ILE A 55 -4.94 10.55 1.14
CA ILE A 55 -4.94 9.52 2.17
C ILE A 55 -6.21 8.67 2.07
N ASN A 56 -7.39 9.29 2.04
CA ASN A 56 -8.66 8.59 1.94
C ASN A 56 -8.77 7.73 0.66
N TRP A 57 -8.25 8.24 -0.45
CA TRP A 57 -8.19 7.51 -1.70
C TRP A 57 -7.28 6.28 -1.62
N ASN A 58 -6.14 6.41 -0.95
CA ASN A 58 -5.10 5.38 -0.92
C ASN A 58 -5.34 4.27 0.13
N ILE A 59 -6.09 4.54 1.19
CA ILE A 59 -6.41 3.55 2.23
C ILE A 59 -7.11 2.33 1.63
N ASP A 60 -7.98 2.53 0.64
CA ASP A 60 -8.71 1.46 -0.05
C ASP A 60 -8.05 1.14 -1.39
N LYS A 61 -7.68 -0.13 -1.58
CA LYS A 61 -6.94 -0.62 -2.77
C LYS A 61 -7.71 -0.52 -4.10
N HIS A 62 -8.98 -0.08 -4.08
CA HIS A 62 -9.69 0.24 -5.33
C HIS A 62 -8.98 1.31 -6.16
N TYR A 63 -8.08 2.11 -5.56
CA TYR A 63 -7.22 3.04 -6.30
C TYR A 63 -6.40 2.34 -7.40
N MET A 64 -6.12 1.04 -7.26
CA MET A 64 -5.39 0.26 -8.26
C MET A 64 -6.13 0.25 -9.61
N LEU A 65 -7.48 0.17 -9.61
CA LEU A 65 -8.27 0.20 -10.85
C LEU A 65 -8.22 1.58 -11.53
N GLU A 66 -8.16 2.66 -10.76
CA GLU A 66 -7.98 4.00 -11.32
C GLU A 66 -6.61 4.12 -11.99
N LEU A 67 -5.56 3.63 -11.34
CA LEU A 67 -4.21 3.61 -11.91
C LEU A 67 -4.10 2.72 -13.14
N GLU A 68 -4.72 1.53 -13.13
CA GLU A 68 -4.80 0.67 -14.31
C GLU A 68 -5.47 1.38 -15.47
N SER A 69 -6.61 2.04 -15.22
CA SER A 69 -7.33 2.83 -16.23
C SER A 69 -6.50 4.01 -16.75
N ALA A 70 -5.56 4.52 -15.95
CA ALA A 70 -4.60 5.55 -16.34
C ALA A 70 -3.36 5.00 -17.08
N GLY A 71 -3.32 3.67 -17.35
CA GLY A 71 -2.25 3.00 -18.09
C GLY A 71 -1.12 2.42 -17.25
N ILE A 72 -1.25 2.39 -15.92
CA ILE A 72 -0.27 1.72 -15.06
C ILE A 72 -0.54 0.22 -15.07
N ASN A 73 0.50 -0.58 -15.38
CA ASN A 73 0.40 -2.03 -15.29
C ASN A 73 0.30 -2.48 -13.83
N ILE A 74 -0.75 -3.23 -13.52
CA ILE A 74 -0.98 -3.87 -12.22
C ILE A 74 -1.13 -5.38 -12.40
N PRO A 75 -0.92 -6.23 -11.38
CA PRO A 75 -1.32 -7.62 -11.47
C PRO A 75 -2.83 -7.73 -11.70
N PRO A 76 -3.32 -8.60 -12.60
CA PRO A 76 -4.75 -8.79 -12.84
C PRO A 76 -5.51 -8.97 -11.53
N THR A 77 -6.55 -8.16 -11.31
CA THR A 77 -7.24 -8.04 -10.03
C THR A 77 -8.76 -8.00 -10.21
N VAL A 78 -9.49 -8.73 -9.38
CA VAL A 78 -10.95 -8.68 -9.27
C VAL A 78 -11.33 -8.28 -7.85
N PHE A 79 -12.10 -7.21 -7.73
CA PHE A 79 -12.68 -6.79 -6.46
C PHE A 79 -14.03 -7.48 -6.23
N ILE A 80 -14.32 -7.73 -4.97
CA ILE A 80 -15.51 -8.43 -4.50
C ILE A 80 -16.09 -7.58 -3.36
N GLU A 81 -17.31 -7.11 -3.56
CA GLU A 81 -17.94 -6.18 -2.63
C GLU A 81 -18.67 -6.88 -1.48
N PRO A 82 -18.84 -6.22 -0.32
CA PRO A 82 -19.59 -6.77 0.80
C PRO A 82 -20.97 -7.25 0.39
N GLY A 83 -21.33 -8.46 0.85
CA GLY A 83 -22.61 -9.08 0.54
C GLY A 83 -22.65 -9.88 -0.74
N ASP A 84 -21.54 -10.01 -1.48
CA ASP A 84 -21.45 -10.97 -2.58
C ASP A 84 -21.74 -12.39 -2.07
N LYS A 85 -22.58 -13.13 -2.77
CA LYS A 85 -23.03 -14.48 -2.38
C LYS A 85 -22.21 -15.60 -3.01
N ARG A 86 -21.37 -15.26 -3.99
CA ARG A 86 -20.54 -16.25 -4.68
C ARG A 86 -19.49 -16.81 -3.72
N SER A 87 -19.17 -18.07 -3.88
CA SER A 87 -18.02 -18.72 -3.25
C SER A 87 -16.71 -18.29 -3.93
N LEU A 88 -15.59 -18.43 -3.25
CA LEU A 88 -14.27 -18.27 -3.87
C LEU A 88 -14.09 -19.17 -5.09
N THR A 89 -14.62 -20.41 -5.01
CA THR A 89 -14.58 -21.34 -6.14
C THR A 89 -15.34 -20.79 -7.35
N GLU A 90 -16.55 -20.27 -7.17
CA GLU A 90 -17.32 -19.68 -8.27
C GLU A 90 -16.62 -18.47 -8.88
N ILE A 91 -16.04 -17.60 -8.05
CA ILE A 91 -15.30 -16.44 -8.51
C ILE A 91 -14.06 -16.85 -9.30
N THR A 92 -13.25 -17.73 -8.75
CA THR A 92 -11.96 -18.12 -9.35
C THR A 92 -12.13 -19.02 -10.58
N GLN A 93 -13.24 -19.74 -10.72
CA GLN A 93 -13.56 -20.51 -11.94
C GLN A 93 -13.72 -19.63 -13.18
N THR A 94 -14.09 -18.37 -13.03
CA THR A 94 -14.23 -17.43 -14.14
C THR A 94 -12.89 -16.83 -14.61
N LEU A 95 -11.81 -17.07 -13.84
CA LEU A 95 -10.48 -16.50 -14.08
C LEU A 95 -9.57 -17.54 -14.73
N ASP A 96 -8.71 -17.09 -15.64
CA ASP A 96 -7.75 -17.96 -16.35
C ASP A 96 -6.40 -18.06 -15.60
N TRP A 97 -6.43 -17.95 -14.27
CA TRP A 97 -5.23 -18.01 -13.41
C TRP A 97 -5.17 -19.34 -12.67
N ASN A 98 -3.98 -19.81 -12.34
CA ASN A 98 -3.76 -21.03 -11.57
C ASN A 98 -3.51 -20.77 -10.08
N GLU A 99 -2.95 -19.61 -9.76
CA GLU A 99 -2.60 -19.20 -8.40
C GLU A 99 -3.10 -17.80 -8.14
N PHE A 100 -3.55 -17.55 -6.92
CA PHE A 100 -4.27 -16.36 -6.53
C PHE A 100 -3.74 -15.81 -5.21
N ILE A 101 -3.84 -14.49 -5.04
CA ILE A 101 -3.77 -13.82 -3.75
C ILE A 101 -5.18 -13.37 -3.37
N LEU A 102 -5.64 -13.76 -2.19
CA LEU A 102 -6.85 -13.20 -1.56
C LEU A 102 -6.42 -12.24 -0.46
N LYS A 103 -6.93 -11.01 -0.47
CA LYS A 103 -6.67 -10.02 0.59
C LYS A 103 -7.82 -9.01 0.70
N PRO A 104 -8.02 -8.35 1.87
CA PRO A 104 -8.96 -7.23 1.99
C PRO A 104 -8.49 -6.01 1.19
N ALA A 105 -9.45 -5.22 0.69
CA ALA A 105 -9.16 -3.96 0.01
C ALA A 105 -8.52 -2.93 0.96
N ILE A 106 -8.98 -2.88 2.21
CA ILE A 106 -8.36 -2.09 3.28
C ILE A 106 -7.52 -3.03 4.14
N SER A 107 -6.20 -3.00 3.97
CA SER A 107 -5.27 -3.87 4.69
C SER A 107 -3.83 -3.34 4.58
N GLY A 108 -2.99 -3.74 5.53
CA GLY A 108 -1.55 -3.46 5.55
C GLY A 108 -0.77 -4.63 6.15
N GLY A 109 0.57 -4.66 5.97
CA GLY A 109 1.43 -5.66 6.59
C GLY A 109 1.08 -7.12 6.28
N ALA A 110 0.51 -7.42 5.12
CA ALA A 110 0.00 -8.73 4.71
C ALA A 110 -1.12 -9.30 5.62
N TRP A 111 -1.85 -8.43 6.33
CA TRP A 111 -3.00 -8.83 7.14
C TRP A 111 -4.08 -9.50 6.27
N HIS A 112 -4.50 -10.71 6.65
CA HIS A 112 -5.43 -11.55 5.90
C HIS A 112 -5.06 -11.72 4.40
N THR A 113 -3.75 -11.80 4.11
CA THR A 113 -3.26 -12.06 2.75
C THR A 113 -2.93 -13.53 2.60
N TYR A 114 -3.63 -14.20 1.70
CA TYR A 114 -3.54 -15.65 1.49
C TYR A 114 -3.14 -15.98 0.06
N ARG A 115 -2.14 -16.85 -0.12
CA ARG A 115 -1.84 -17.45 -1.42
C ARG A 115 -2.66 -18.72 -1.57
N MET A 116 -3.39 -18.80 -2.65
CA MET A 116 -4.26 -19.92 -2.98
C MET A 116 -3.92 -20.47 -4.37
N ASN A 117 -4.33 -21.69 -4.60
CA ASN A 117 -4.37 -22.31 -5.92
C ASN A 117 -5.66 -23.13 -6.07
N ARG A 118 -5.90 -23.67 -7.26
CA ARG A 118 -7.17 -24.39 -7.55
C ARG A 118 -7.40 -25.61 -6.65
N ASN A 119 -6.37 -26.16 -6.01
CA ASN A 119 -6.51 -27.34 -5.15
C ASN A 119 -6.84 -26.98 -3.69
N ASN A 120 -6.49 -25.76 -3.23
CA ASN A 120 -6.68 -25.36 -1.82
C ASN A 120 -7.64 -24.18 -1.63
N ILE A 121 -8.32 -23.70 -2.66
CA ILE A 121 -9.30 -22.60 -2.57
C ILE A 121 -10.34 -22.87 -1.47
N ALA A 122 -10.84 -24.11 -1.37
CA ALA A 122 -11.84 -24.49 -0.39
C ALA A 122 -11.41 -24.28 1.06
N GLU A 123 -10.11 -24.34 1.35
CA GLU A 123 -9.56 -24.10 2.70
C GLU A 123 -9.74 -22.65 3.15
N HIS A 124 -9.84 -21.71 2.19
CA HIS A 124 -9.99 -20.29 2.44
C HIS A 124 -11.43 -19.79 2.41
N GLU A 125 -12.39 -20.66 2.07
CA GLU A 125 -13.79 -20.28 1.92
C GLU A 125 -14.40 -19.74 3.22
N THR A 126 -14.08 -20.35 4.37
CA THR A 126 -14.60 -19.93 5.68
C THR A 126 -14.16 -18.53 6.04
N ILE A 127 -12.86 -18.25 5.90
CA ILE A 127 -12.34 -16.91 6.21
C ILE A 127 -12.82 -15.85 5.21
N TYR A 128 -12.92 -16.20 3.93
CA TYR A 128 -13.48 -15.32 2.92
C TYR A 128 -14.92 -14.93 3.27
N LYS A 129 -15.79 -15.91 3.57
CA LYS A 129 -17.18 -15.66 3.94
C LYS A 129 -17.33 -14.82 5.19
N GLU A 130 -16.40 -14.90 6.12
CA GLU A 130 -16.40 -14.05 7.30
C GLU A 130 -16.03 -12.61 6.94
N LEU A 131 -14.96 -12.41 6.21
CA LEU A 131 -14.44 -11.08 5.87
C LEU A 131 -15.37 -10.31 4.91
N ILE A 132 -15.95 -10.99 3.90
CA ILE A 132 -16.80 -10.34 2.90
C ILE A 132 -18.14 -9.82 3.44
N LYS A 133 -18.50 -10.19 4.66
CA LYS A 133 -19.70 -9.65 5.30
C LYS A 133 -19.65 -8.12 5.41
N ASN A 134 -18.48 -7.59 5.74
CA ASN A 134 -18.31 -6.18 6.10
C ASN A 134 -17.13 -5.50 5.39
N ARG A 135 -16.37 -6.20 4.55
CA ARG A 135 -15.15 -5.70 3.91
C ARG A 135 -15.11 -6.07 2.44
N SER A 136 -14.75 -5.13 1.59
CA SER A 136 -14.38 -5.47 0.22
C SER A 136 -13.12 -6.32 0.22
N MET A 137 -13.12 -7.34 -0.62
CA MET A 137 -12.00 -8.25 -0.82
C MET A 137 -11.49 -8.11 -2.24
N LEU A 138 -10.26 -8.53 -2.48
CA LEU A 138 -9.76 -8.69 -3.83
C LEU A 138 -9.13 -10.07 -4.01
N VAL A 139 -9.31 -10.62 -5.20
CA VAL A 139 -8.58 -11.77 -5.74
C VAL A 139 -7.66 -11.25 -6.83
N GLN A 140 -6.37 -11.50 -6.71
CA GLN A 140 -5.34 -11.02 -7.61
C GLN A 140 -4.53 -12.18 -8.15
N GLU A 141 -4.11 -12.14 -9.42
CA GLU A 141 -3.22 -13.14 -9.98
C GLU A 141 -1.89 -13.15 -9.23
N TYR A 142 -1.46 -14.33 -8.78
CA TYR A 142 -0.17 -14.47 -8.11
C TYR A 142 0.98 -14.26 -9.08
N GLN A 143 1.88 -13.35 -8.73
CA GLN A 143 3.05 -13.03 -9.53
C GLN A 143 4.27 -13.84 -9.03
N LYS A 144 4.72 -14.81 -9.84
CA LYS A 144 5.76 -15.78 -9.44
C LYS A 144 7.12 -15.14 -9.17
N SER A 145 7.38 -14.02 -9.81
CA SER A 145 8.64 -13.27 -9.65
C SER A 145 8.90 -12.81 -8.21
N ILE A 146 7.84 -12.69 -7.38
CA ILE A 146 8.02 -12.28 -5.98
C ILE A 146 8.95 -13.20 -5.20
N LEU A 147 8.96 -14.51 -5.51
CA LEU A 147 9.83 -15.48 -4.85
C LEU A 147 11.27 -15.42 -5.37
N SER A 148 11.48 -15.22 -6.67
CA SER A 148 12.81 -15.21 -7.28
C SER A 148 13.48 -13.85 -7.21
N ASP A 149 12.75 -12.81 -7.59
CA ASP A 149 13.29 -11.47 -7.79
C ASP A 149 13.04 -10.57 -6.55
N GLY A 150 11.97 -10.85 -5.79
CA GLY A 150 11.50 -10.01 -4.70
C GLY A 150 10.61 -8.87 -5.19
N GLU A 151 10.46 -7.86 -4.35
CA GLU A 151 9.71 -6.64 -4.61
C GLU A 151 10.60 -5.43 -4.37
N VAL A 152 10.65 -4.50 -5.31
CA VAL A 152 11.41 -3.26 -5.16
C VAL A 152 10.49 -2.13 -4.71
N SER A 153 10.87 -1.46 -3.64
CA SER A 153 10.21 -0.26 -3.14
C SER A 153 10.98 0.97 -3.61
N TYR A 154 10.32 1.86 -4.34
CA TYR A 154 10.87 3.13 -4.81
C TYR A 154 10.29 4.27 -3.98
N MET A 155 11.15 5.09 -3.39
CA MET A 155 10.74 6.29 -2.67
C MET A 155 10.73 7.49 -3.61
N VAL A 156 9.54 8.07 -3.74
CA VAL A 156 9.29 9.28 -4.54
C VAL A 156 8.88 10.41 -3.60
N ILE A 157 9.68 11.47 -3.55
CA ILE A 157 9.47 12.62 -2.64
C ILE A 157 9.46 13.91 -3.47
N GLY A 158 8.39 14.69 -3.34
CA GLY A 158 8.18 15.87 -4.16
C GLY A 158 8.10 15.55 -5.66
N GLY A 159 7.53 14.41 -6.03
CA GLY A 159 7.42 13.92 -7.40
C GLY A 159 8.72 13.40 -8.01
N ARG A 160 9.79 13.27 -7.22
CA ARG A 160 11.11 12.81 -7.70
C ARG A 160 11.54 11.54 -7.00
N PHE A 161 12.06 10.61 -7.77
CA PHE A 161 12.74 9.44 -7.22
C PHE A 161 13.91 9.87 -6.35
N THR A 162 14.08 9.24 -5.19
CA THR A 162 15.19 9.50 -4.27
C THR A 162 16.08 8.29 -4.05
N HIS A 163 15.51 7.17 -3.71
CA HIS A 163 16.22 5.90 -3.48
C HIS A 163 15.27 4.71 -3.57
N ALA A 164 15.83 3.51 -3.62
CA ALA A 164 15.07 2.29 -3.67
C ALA A 164 15.67 1.23 -2.73
N VAL A 165 14.84 0.26 -2.37
CA VAL A 165 15.26 -0.95 -1.65
C VAL A 165 14.62 -2.17 -2.28
N LEU A 166 15.34 -3.28 -2.27
CA LEU A 166 14.81 -4.58 -2.65
C LEU A 166 14.37 -5.34 -1.39
N LYS A 167 13.12 -5.76 -1.37
CA LYS A 167 12.55 -6.64 -0.34
C LYS A 167 12.53 -8.07 -0.85
N LYS A 168 13.06 -9.01 -0.07
CA LYS A 168 13.00 -10.44 -0.36
C LYS A 168 12.34 -11.18 0.79
N GLY A 169 11.38 -12.03 0.46
CA GLY A 169 10.75 -12.93 1.42
C GLY A 169 11.74 -13.99 1.94
N LYS A 170 11.36 -14.65 3.03
CA LYS A 170 12.03 -15.87 3.48
C LYS A 170 11.81 -16.97 2.42
N SER A 171 12.70 -17.99 2.39
CA SER A 171 12.51 -19.15 1.53
C SER A 171 11.08 -19.66 1.59
N ASP A 172 10.45 -19.80 0.42
CA ASP A 172 9.09 -20.30 0.24
C ASP A 172 7.95 -19.42 0.79
N ASP A 173 8.25 -18.21 1.32
CA ASP A 173 7.24 -17.25 1.71
C ASP A 173 7.19 -16.07 0.70
N PHE A 174 6.02 -15.83 0.12
CA PHE A 174 5.80 -14.71 -0.80
C PHE A 174 5.72 -13.36 -0.08
N ARG A 175 5.54 -13.36 1.25
CA ARG A 175 5.48 -12.15 2.05
C ARG A 175 6.88 -11.60 2.25
N VAL A 176 7.11 -10.41 1.74
CA VAL A 176 8.44 -9.76 1.76
C VAL A 176 8.67 -8.88 2.98
N GLN A 177 7.66 -8.73 3.86
CA GLN A 177 7.73 -7.88 5.02
C GLN A 177 8.66 -8.47 6.10
N GLU A 178 9.40 -7.59 6.80
CA GLU A 178 10.37 -7.98 7.85
C GLU A 178 9.71 -8.80 8.98
N ASN A 179 8.44 -8.52 9.31
CA ASN A 179 7.67 -9.26 10.32
C ASN A 179 7.48 -10.76 9.98
N PHE A 180 7.59 -11.13 8.71
CA PHE A 180 7.54 -12.51 8.24
C PHE A 180 8.93 -13.08 7.93
N GLY A 181 9.98 -12.39 8.38
CA GLY A 181 11.37 -12.79 8.15
C GLY A 181 11.94 -12.37 6.80
N GLY A 182 11.25 -11.44 6.13
CA GLY A 182 11.77 -10.79 4.94
C GLY A 182 13.01 -9.95 5.23
N THR A 183 13.79 -9.71 4.20
CA THR A 183 15.04 -8.93 4.27
C THR A 183 15.00 -7.76 3.31
N VAL A 184 15.69 -6.67 3.71
CA VAL A 184 15.77 -5.43 2.93
C VAL A 184 17.21 -5.17 2.51
N HIS A 185 17.41 -5.05 1.20
CA HIS A 185 18.71 -4.85 0.58
C HIS A 185 18.77 -3.50 -0.13
N ASP A 186 19.97 -2.97 -0.31
CA ASP A 186 20.20 -1.83 -1.17
C ASP A 186 19.91 -2.23 -2.63
N TYR A 187 19.31 -1.32 -3.38
CA TYR A 187 18.97 -1.55 -4.77
C TYR A 187 19.30 -0.34 -5.63
N LEU A 188 19.97 -0.60 -6.75
CA LEU A 188 20.26 0.42 -7.75
C LEU A 188 19.32 0.19 -8.96
N PRO A 189 18.26 1.00 -9.13
CA PRO A 189 17.30 0.81 -10.19
C PRO A 189 17.83 1.25 -11.55
N THR A 190 17.25 0.70 -12.61
CA THR A 190 17.43 1.17 -13.98
C THR A 190 16.64 2.45 -14.22
N ALA A 191 16.94 3.15 -15.34
CA ALA A 191 16.20 4.36 -15.73
C ALA A 191 14.70 4.07 -15.94
N ASP A 192 14.36 2.97 -16.60
CA ASP A 192 12.98 2.57 -16.87
C ASP A 192 12.19 2.28 -15.59
N GLU A 193 12.84 1.72 -14.57
CA GLU A 193 12.23 1.45 -13.27
C GLU A 193 11.94 2.75 -12.51
N ILE A 194 12.87 3.71 -12.58
CA ILE A 194 12.68 5.05 -12.00
C ILE A 194 11.53 5.77 -12.70
N GLU A 195 11.50 5.74 -14.03
CA GLU A 195 10.45 6.35 -14.83
C GLU A 195 9.08 5.75 -14.50
N PHE A 196 8.99 4.41 -14.41
CA PHE A 196 7.75 3.73 -14.03
C PHE A 196 7.27 4.19 -12.64
N ALA A 197 8.16 4.23 -11.64
CA ALA A 197 7.79 4.64 -10.28
C ALA A 197 7.32 6.12 -10.22
N GLN A 198 7.96 7.01 -10.97
CA GLN A 198 7.55 8.41 -11.06
C GLN A 198 6.22 8.57 -11.81
N LEU A 199 6.01 7.79 -12.89
CA LEU A 199 4.77 7.76 -13.64
C LEU A 199 3.59 7.32 -12.76
N VAL A 200 3.75 6.31 -11.90
CA VAL A 200 2.72 5.88 -10.96
C VAL A 200 2.27 7.05 -10.09
N VAL A 201 3.21 7.82 -9.53
CA VAL A 201 2.89 8.96 -8.67
C VAL A 201 2.28 10.11 -9.47
N GLU A 202 2.71 10.33 -10.70
CA GLU A 202 2.13 11.33 -11.62
C GLU A 202 0.68 11.01 -11.99
N LYS A 203 0.36 9.73 -12.22
CA LYS A 203 -1.00 9.27 -12.55
C LYS A 203 -1.93 9.15 -11.35
N ALA A 204 -1.38 9.20 -10.13
CA ALA A 204 -2.15 9.21 -8.91
C ALA A 204 -2.81 10.57 -8.65
N LYS A 205 -3.42 10.74 -7.48
CA LYS A 205 -4.05 12.02 -7.09
C LYS A 205 -3.01 13.13 -6.96
N PRO A 206 -3.34 14.37 -7.32
CA PRO A 206 -2.43 15.50 -7.17
C PRO A 206 -2.11 15.81 -5.70
N GLY A 207 -0.96 16.45 -5.48
CA GLY A 207 -0.56 16.93 -4.15
C GLY A 207 0.20 15.90 -3.30
N ILE A 208 0.58 14.76 -3.85
CA ILE A 208 1.43 13.77 -3.16
C ILE A 208 2.80 14.37 -2.88
N ILE A 209 3.15 14.43 -1.59
CA ILE A 209 4.44 14.93 -1.10
C ILE A 209 5.46 13.81 -1.00
N TYR A 210 5.03 12.63 -0.55
CA TYR A 210 5.85 11.43 -0.50
C TYR A 210 5.03 10.20 -0.87
N ALA A 211 5.69 9.24 -1.48
CA ALA A 211 5.11 7.95 -1.83
C ALA A 211 6.18 6.85 -1.74
N ARG A 212 5.73 5.64 -1.46
CA ARG A 212 6.46 4.41 -1.73
C ARG A 212 5.70 3.64 -2.81
N VAL A 213 6.40 3.37 -3.88
CA VAL A 213 5.87 2.62 -5.03
C VAL A 213 6.49 1.22 -4.98
N ASP A 214 5.69 0.22 -4.65
CA ASP A 214 6.13 -1.17 -4.56
C ASP A 214 5.87 -1.87 -5.90
N VAL A 215 6.94 -2.33 -6.53
CA VAL A 215 6.93 -2.86 -7.90
C VAL A 215 7.53 -4.25 -7.94
N MET A 216 6.90 -5.11 -8.70
CA MET A 216 7.41 -6.44 -9.05
C MET A 216 7.38 -6.61 -10.58
N ARG A 217 7.97 -7.69 -11.08
CA ARG A 217 7.74 -8.08 -12.47
C ARG A 217 6.54 -9.02 -12.54
N ASP A 218 5.60 -8.75 -13.44
CA ASP A 218 4.46 -9.63 -13.66
C ASP A 218 4.88 -10.96 -14.30
N ASN A 219 3.92 -11.88 -14.47
CA ASN A 219 4.15 -13.18 -15.10
C ASN A 219 4.61 -13.07 -16.57
N SER A 220 4.48 -11.88 -17.19
CA SER A 220 5.00 -11.53 -18.51
C SER A 220 6.34 -10.76 -18.46
N ARG A 221 6.94 -10.64 -17.26
CA ARG A 221 8.21 -9.95 -17.00
C ARG A 221 8.17 -8.42 -17.17
N LYS A 222 7.00 -7.81 -17.26
CA LYS A 222 6.84 -6.35 -17.25
C LYS A 222 6.86 -5.81 -15.83
N LEU A 223 7.26 -4.54 -15.66
CA LEU A 223 7.09 -3.83 -14.39
C LEU A 223 5.61 -3.74 -14.06
N SER A 224 5.25 -4.05 -12.83
CA SER A 224 3.87 -4.12 -12.38
C SER A 224 3.77 -3.55 -10.96
N LEU A 225 2.84 -2.62 -10.76
CA LEU A 225 2.59 -2.00 -9.46
C LEU A 225 1.94 -3.01 -8.51
N GLY A 226 2.63 -3.42 -7.48
CA GLY A 226 2.08 -4.26 -6.40
C GLY A 226 1.28 -3.47 -5.38
N GLU A 227 1.79 -2.28 -5.01
CA GLU A 227 1.15 -1.36 -4.06
C GLU A 227 1.71 0.06 -4.22
N LEU A 228 0.86 1.06 -4.01
CA LEU A 228 1.24 2.46 -3.81
C LEU A 228 0.91 2.84 -2.38
N GLU A 229 1.89 3.24 -1.59
CA GLU A 229 1.66 3.74 -0.24
C GLU A 229 1.99 5.23 -0.14
N VAL A 230 0.97 6.04 0.14
CA VAL A 230 1.11 7.50 0.37
C VAL A 230 0.65 7.90 1.77
N PHE A 231 0.23 6.93 2.56
CA PHE A 231 -0.31 7.13 3.89
C PHE A 231 0.77 6.88 4.96
N GLU A 232 1.21 5.62 5.15
CA GLU A 232 2.11 5.23 6.24
C GLU A 232 3.35 4.43 5.80
N PRO A 233 3.96 4.71 4.64
CA PRO A 233 5.06 3.88 4.16
C PRO A 233 6.28 3.90 5.07
N ALA A 234 6.93 2.75 5.20
CA ALA A 234 8.32 2.70 5.57
C ALA A 234 9.16 3.31 4.44
N LEU A 235 9.75 4.46 4.67
CA LEU A 235 10.52 5.20 3.65
C LEU A 235 12.03 4.92 3.69
N TRP A 236 12.51 4.09 4.59
CA TRP A 236 13.95 3.79 4.79
C TRP A 236 14.88 5.01 4.70
N LEU A 237 14.46 6.17 5.23
CA LEU A 237 15.22 7.43 5.18
C LEU A 237 16.64 7.30 5.74
N ARG A 238 16.88 6.32 6.63
CA ARG A 238 18.22 6.01 7.16
C ARG A 238 19.20 5.53 6.09
N LYS A 239 18.69 4.95 4.98
CA LYS A 239 19.52 4.47 3.86
C LYS A 239 19.91 5.59 2.89
N TYR A 240 19.16 6.68 2.88
CA TYR A 240 19.43 7.85 2.04
C TYR A 240 19.02 9.13 2.77
N PRO A 241 19.86 9.66 3.68
CA PRO A 241 19.57 10.86 4.48
C PRO A 241 19.12 12.09 3.69
N PRO A 242 19.62 12.39 2.47
CA PRO A 242 19.13 13.51 1.69
C PRO A 242 17.62 13.49 1.41
N ALA A 243 17.01 12.30 1.36
CA ALA A 243 15.56 12.17 1.23
C ALA A 243 14.81 12.68 2.47
N ALA A 244 15.37 12.50 3.66
CA ALA A 244 14.79 13.03 4.90
C ALA A 244 14.85 14.58 4.92
N GLU A 245 15.94 15.16 4.45
CA GLU A 245 16.11 16.60 4.34
C GLU A 245 15.11 17.21 3.33
N LEU A 246 14.98 16.58 2.16
CA LEU A 246 14.00 16.98 1.14
C LEU A 246 12.58 16.91 1.69
N LEU A 247 12.20 15.81 2.34
CA LEU A 247 10.88 15.67 2.94
C LEU A 247 10.62 16.73 4.01
N ALA A 248 11.58 17.01 4.86
CA ALA A 248 11.47 18.04 5.89
C ALA A 248 11.29 19.45 5.28
N GLN A 249 11.99 19.77 4.19
CA GLN A 249 11.84 21.04 3.47
C GLN A 249 10.45 21.19 2.87
N LEU A 250 9.91 20.13 2.24
CA LEU A 250 8.55 20.13 1.67
C LEU A 250 7.48 20.30 2.75
N ILE A 251 7.60 19.59 3.87
CA ILE A 251 6.69 19.73 5.02
C ILE A 251 6.76 21.15 5.58
N ALA A 252 7.95 21.73 5.72
CA ALA A 252 8.12 23.09 6.19
C ALA A 252 7.47 24.12 5.23
N GLY A 253 7.46 23.84 3.94
CA GLY A 253 6.73 24.62 2.93
C GLY A 253 5.23 24.61 3.18
N VAL A 254 4.64 23.42 3.37
CA VAL A 254 3.21 23.25 3.66
C VAL A 254 2.76 23.95 4.96
N ILE A 255 3.64 23.96 5.97
CA ILE A 255 3.33 24.61 7.26
C ILE A 255 3.34 26.14 7.16
N ARG A 256 4.13 26.70 6.23
CA ARG A 256 4.31 28.17 6.06
C ARG A 256 3.29 28.82 5.12
N GLY A 257 2.77 28.04 4.15
CA GLY A 257 1.68 28.46 3.26
C GLY A 257 0.32 28.20 3.86
#